data_afadc86030a8ba8ce32ded14dab03045
#
_entry.id   afadc86030a8ba8ce32ded14dab03045
#
_cell.length_a   1.000
_cell.length_b   1.000
_cell.length_c   1.000
_cell.angle_alpha   90.00
_cell.angle_beta   90.00
_cell.angle_gamma   90.00
#
_symmetry.space_group_name_H-M   'P 1'
#
loop_
_entity.id
_entity.type
_entity.pdbx_description
1 polymer ?
#
loop_
_entity_poly.entity_id
_entity_poly.type
_entity_poly.pdbx_seq_one_letter_code
_entity_poly.pdbx_strand_id
1 'polypeptide(L)'
;NEVKEEIEISNKIFLKELGEIPTLFAFPYGETTTEIIELIKEYKFKVAFGQHSGIINETSNMYYLPRFSLNEKYGELDRVKFATSAQGLGVYDFIPANPTIDQNPPFIGFSLLDNKKVQGLDCFIFDSKGQVKREIFKFNERVEIRLNRELSTGRSRMNCTVKDSTGVWRWFGHQFYL
;
A
#
# COMPACT_ATOMS: atom_id res chain seq x y z
N ASN A 1 16.03 19.75 5.23
CA ASN A 1 15.12 19.31 4.24
C ASN A 1 15.77 18.33 3.27
N GLU A 2 16.31 17.29 3.90
CA GLU A 2 17.19 16.27 3.32
C GLU A 2 16.55 15.58 2.09
N VAL A 3 15.29 15.13 2.20
CA VAL A 3 14.57 14.47 1.09
C VAL A 3 14.47 15.36 -0.15
N LYS A 4 14.26 16.66 0.04
CA LYS A 4 14.22 17.62 -1.06
C LYS A 4 15.56 17.72 -1.77
N GLU A 5 16.63 17.84 -1.02
CA GLU A 5 17.99 17.89 -1.55
C GLU A 5 18.34 16.61 -2.34
N GLU A 6 18.00 15.45 -1.81
CA GLU A 6 18.20 14.14 -2.47
C GLU A 6 17.47 14.05 -3.82
N ILE A 7 16.21 14.51 -3.88
CA ILE A 7 15.45 14.54 -5.14
C ILE A 7 16.10 15.49 -6.15
N GLU A 8 16.54 16.68 -5.71
CA GLU A 8 17.19 17.66 -6.58
C GLU A 8 18.53 17.16 -7.12
N ILE A 9 19.34 16.50 -6.28
CA ILE A 9 20.60 15.88 -6.69
C ILE A 9 20.31 14.76 -7.70
N SER A 10 19.38 13.88 -7.40
CA SER A 10 18.98 12.79 -8.28
C SER A 10 18.51 13.31 -9.64
N ASN A 11 17.63 14.30 -9.66
CA ASN A 11 17.13 14.90 -10.92
C ASN A 11 18.27 15.53 -11.75
N LYS A 12 19.24 16.20 -11.12
CA LYS A 12 20.42 16.73 -11.81
C LYS A 12 21.26 15.64 -12.46
N ILE A 13 21.46 14.52 -11.76
CA ILE A 13 22.20 13.36 -12.26
C ILE A 13 21.44 12.75 -13.46
N PHE A 14 20.14 12.49 -13.34
CA PHE A 14 19.34 11.95 -14.43
C PHE A 14 19.38 12.84 -15.67
N LEU A 15 19.21 14.15 -15.48
CA LEU A 15 19.28 15.11 -16.59
C LEU A 15 20.65 15.09 -17.27
N LYS A 16 21.73 15.01 -16.49
CA LYS A 16 23.10 14.98 -17.01
C LYS A 16 23.40 13.67 -17.78
N GLU A 17 23.02 12.53 -17.22
CA GLU A 17 23.42 11.23 -17.77
C GLU A 17 22.44 10.68 -18.82
N LEU A 18 21.14 11.01 -18.72
CA LEU A 18 20.09 10.49 -19.60
C LEU A 18 19.41 11.57 -20.46
N GLY A 19 19.68 12.86 -20.21
CA GLY A 19 19.10 13.97 -20.95
C GLY A 19 17.67 14.34 -20.54
N GLU A 20 17.08 13.66 -19.56
CA GLU A 20 15.73 13.92 -19.09
C GLU A 20 15.60 13.72 -17.57
N ILE A 21 14.58 14.35 -16.98
CA ILE A 21 14.21 14.16 -15.58
C ILE A 21 13.17 13.03 -15.49
N PRO A 22 13.30 12.07 -14.57
CA PRO A 22 12.35 10.98 -14.45
C PRO A 22 10.96 11.50 -14.05
N THR A 23 9.93 10.89 -14.62
CA THR A 23 8.51 11.19 -14.29
C THR A 23 7.88 10.19 -13.36
N LEU A 24 8.60 9.11 -13.01
CA LEU A 24 8.19 8.05 -12.12
C LEU A 24 9.08 8.06 -10.88
N PHE A 25 8.50 7.82 -9.72
CA PHE A 25 9.21 7.77 -8.45
C PHE A 25 8.93 6.44 -7.75
N ALA A 26 9.87 5.94 -6.97
CA ALA A 26 9.64 4.80 -6.08
C ALA A 26 10.28 5.12 -4.72
N PHE A 27 9.48 5.05 -3.66
CA PHE A 27 9.99 5.27 -2.31
C PHE A 27 10.98 4.16 -1.93
N PRO A 28 12.19 4.50 -1.44
CA PRO A 28 13.11 3.52 -0.90
C PRO A 28 12.40 2.65 0.16
N TYR A 29 12.45 1.35 -0.01
CA TYR A 29 11.73 0.36 0.81
C TYR A 29 10.21 0.53 0.87
N GLY A 30 9.63 1.46 0.09
CA GLY A 30 8.24 1.87 0.14
C GLY A 30 7.93 2.78 1.34
N GLU A 31 8.94 3.25 2.08
CA GLU A 31 8.79 4.06 3.29
C GLU A 31 8.53 5.52 2.96
N THR A 32 7.49 6.07 3.55
CA THR A 32 7.07 7.46 3.29
C THR A 32 6.12 7.96 4.37
N THR A 33 5.91 9.27 4.38
CA THR A 33 4.87 9.95 5.16
C THR A 33 3.95 10.72 4.21
N THR A 34 2.82 11.18 4.74
CA THR A 34 1.90 12.06 3.98
C THR A 34 2.60 13.31 3.48
N GLU A 35 3.51 13.91 4.27
CA GLU A 35 4.27 15.10 3.91
C GLU A 35 5.24 14.83 2.75
N ILE A 36 5.88 13.66 2.75
CA ILE A 36 6.78 13.26 1.66
C ILE A 36 5.97 12.96 0.38
N ILE A 37 4.80 12.37 0.50
CA ILE A 37 3.89 12.14 -0.65
C ILE A 37 3.49 13.50 -1.29
N GLU A 38 3.15 14.50 -0.49
CA GLU A 38 2.83 15.84 -1.01
C GLU A 38 4.07 16.49 -1.67
N LEU A 39 5.26 16.35 -1.08
CA LEU A 39 6.50 16.81 -1.68
C LEU A 39 6.75 16.20 -3.08
N ILE A 40 6.51 14.90 -3.25
CA ILE A 40 6.65 14.22 -4.55
C ILE A 40 5.72 14.83 -5.61
N LYS A 41 4.51 15.23 -5.23
CA LYS A 41 3.59 15.93 -6.15
C LYS A 41 4.15 17.29 -6.62
N GLU A 42 4.79 18.05 -5.72
CA GLU A 42 5.42 19.33 -6.05
C GLU A 42 6.53 19.18 -7.09
N TYR A 43 7.28 18.08 -7.07
CA TYR A 43 8.33 17.76 -8.04
C TYR A 43 7.81 17.24 -9.39
N LYS A 44 6.49 17.25 -9.62
CA LYS A 44 5.81 16.90 -10.88
C LYS A 44 6.07 15.47 -11.35
N PHE A 45 6.38 14.55 -10.46
CA PHE A 45 6.30 13.14 -10.79
C PHE A 45 4.84 12.79 -11.14
N LYS A 46 4.65 11.95 -12.14
CA LYS A 46 3.32 11.51 -12.58
C LYS A 46 2.71 10.49 -11.64
N VAL A 47 3.55 9.58 -11.15
CA VAL A 47 3.18 8.54 -10.20
C VAL A 47 4.33 8.21 -9.25
N ALA A 48 4.01 7.72 -8.05
CA ALA A 48 5.00 7.19 -7.12
C ALA A 48 4.56 5.83 -6.57
N PHE A 49 5.54 4.94 -6.37
CA PHE A 49 5.31 3.56 -5.96
C PHE A 49 5.81 3.31 -4.53
N GLY A 50 4.92 2.74 -3.72
CA GLY A 50 5.30 2.08 -2.47
C GLY A 50 5.93 0.71 -2.69
N GLN A 51 5.94 -0.15 -1.66
CA GLN A 51 6.42 -1.54 -1.75
C GLN A 51 5.41 -2.55 -1.20
N HIS A 52 4.20 -2.12 -0.92
CA HIS A 52 3.09 -2.99 -0.55
C HIS A 52 2.50 -3.67 -1.79
N SER A 53 2.04 -4.91 -1.62
CA SER A 53 1.32 -5.63 -2.69
C SER A 53 -0.12 -5.13 -2.76
N GLY A 54 -0.68 -5.07 -3.95
CA GLY A 54 -2.06 -4.64 -4.18
C GLY A 54 -2.32 -4.39 -5.66
N ILE A 55 -3.58 -4.17 -6.00
CA ILE A 55 -4.00 -3.90 -7.38
C ILE A 55 -4.48 -2.46 -7.48
N ILE A 56 -3.97 -1.75 -8.47
CA ILE A 56 -4.35 -0.37 -8.76
C ILE A 56 -5.80 -0.32 -9.26
N ASN A 57 -6.55 0.64 -8.78
CA ASN A 57 -7.93 0.91 -9.19
C ASN A 57 -8.26 2.41 -9.04
N GLU A 58 -9.51 2.79 -9.27
CA GLU A 58 -9.99 4.17 -9.25
C GLU A 58 -9.83 4.89 -7.91
N THR A 59 -9.70 4.17 -6.79
CA THR A 59 -9.47 4.77 -5.46
C THR A 59 -8.01 4.85 -5.08
N SER A 60 -7.10 4.36 -5.93
CA SER A 60 -5.68 4.31 -5.61
C SER A 60 -5.05 5.71 -5.56
N ASN A 61 -4.27 5.98 -4.53
CA ASN A 61 -3.44 7.18 -4.49
C ASN A 61 -2.30 7.04 -5.52
N MET A 62 -2.33 7.84 -6.58
CA MET A 62 -1.33 7.81 -7.65
C MET A 62 0.11 8.08 -7.17
N TYR A 63 0.26 8.67 -5.98
CA TYR A 63 1.54 8.95 -5.36
C TYR A 63 1.93 7.97 -4.25
N TYR A 64 1.20 6.85 -4.14
CA TYR A 64 1.55 5.73 -3.27
C TYR A 64 0.96 4.42 -3.81
N LEU A 65 1.33 4.09 -5.05
CA LEU A 65 0.82 2.91 -5.76
C LEU A 65 1.43 1.61 -5.22
N PRO A 66 0.64 0.54 -5.14
CA PRO A 66 1.15 -0.79 -4.83
C PRO A 66 1.98 -1.37 -5.98
N ARG A 67 2.83 -2.33 -5.69
CA ARG A 67 3.56 -3.12 -6.68
C ARG A 67 3.86 -4.52 -6.17
N PHE A 68 3.93 -5.49 -7.08
CA PHE A 68 4.37 -6.84 -6.75
C PHE A 68 5.88 -6.96 -6.96
N SER A 69 6.58 -7.37 -5.91
CA SER A 69 7.99 -7.74 -6.03
C SER A 69 8.08 -9.16 -6.61
N LEU A 70 8.83 -9.31 -7.70
CA LEU A 70 9.15 -10.59 -8.31
C LEU A 70 10.63 -10.87 -8.07
N ASN A 71 10.91 -11.97 -7.39
CA ASN A 71 12.25 -12.47 -7.11
C ASN A 71 12.19 -14.01 -7.01
N GLU A 72 13.29 -14.67 -6.73
CA GLU A 72 13.35 -16.13 -6.62
C GLU A 72 12.29 -16.73 -5.68
N LYS A 73 11.99 -16.05 -4.56
CA LYS A 73 10.98 -16.49 -3.58
C LYS A 73 9.55 -16.18 -4.02
N TYR A 74 9.34 -15.10 -4.78
CA TYR A 74 8.02 -14.56 -5.12
C TYR A 74 7.77 -14.48 -6.63
N GLY A 75 8.60 -15.14 -7.46
CA GLY A 75 8.50 -15.19 -8.92
C GLY A 75 7.79 -16.44 -9.46
N GLU A 76 7.22 -17.27 -8.61
CA GLU A 76 6.46 -18.46 -9.02
C GLU A 76 5.34 -18.10 -9.99
N LEU A 77 5.21 -18.90 -11.07
CA LEU A 77 4.26 -18.64 -12.16
C LEU A 77 2.81 -18.48 -11.68
N ASP A 78 2.40 -19.30 -10.71
CA ASP A 78 1.04 -19.23 -10.16
C ASP A 78 0.79 -17.95 -9.38
N ARG A 79 1.82 -17.41 -8.70
CA ARG A 79 1.74 -16.10 -8.07
C ARG A 79 1.62 -14.97 -9.11
N VAL A 80 2.37 -15.05 -10.20
CA VAL A 80 2.27 -14.08 -11.30
C VAL A 80 0.90 -14.13 -11.94
N LYS A 81 0.40 -15.33 -12.28
CA LYS A 81 -0.97 -15.51 -12.79
C LYS A 81 -2.02 -14.93 -11.85
N PHE A 82 -1.90 -15.19 -10.55
CA PHE A 82 -2.81 -14.64 -9.54
C PHE A 82 -2.74 -13.11 -9.52
N ALA A 83 -1.55 -12.53 -9.44
CA ALA A 83 -1.36 -11.08 -9.40
C ALA A 83 -1.91 -10.37 -10.65
N THR A 84 -1.79 -11.00 -11.83
CA THR A 84 -2.27 -10.43 -13.10
C THR A 84 -3.77 -10.65 -13.34
N SER A 85 -4.40 -11.63 -12.67
CA SER A 85 -5.85 -11.90 -12.79
C SER A 85 -6.68 -11.24 -11.69
N ALA A 86 -6.08 -10.88 -10.55
CA ALA A 86 -6.77 -10.19 -9.49
C ALA A 86 -7.16 -8.76 -9.90
N GLN A 87 -8.22 -8.24 -9.29
CA GLN A 87 -8.70 -6.87 -9.50
C GLN A 87 -8.61 -6.05 -8.21
N GLY A 88 -8.62 -4.73 -8.34
CA GLY A 88 -8.56 -3.83 -7.20
C GLY A 88 -9.81 -3.95 -6.31
N LEU A 89 -9.60 -3.91 -5.02
CA LEU A 89 -10.64 -3.68 -4.04
C LEU A 89 -10.74 -2.18 -3.80
N GLY A 90 -11.82 -1.55 -4.23
CA GLY A 90 -12.04 -0.11 -4.06
C GLY A 90 -12.21 0.24 -2.58
N VAL A 91 -11.23 0.95 -2.03
CA VAL A 91 -11.16 1.37 -0.63
C VAL A 91 -11.09 2.89 -0.55
N TYR A 92 -11.83 3.49 0.37
CA TYR A 92 -11.78 4.92 0.66
C TYR A 92 -11.85 5.17 2.18
N ASP A 93 -11.61 6.39 2.62
CA ASP A 93 -11.56 6.78 4.04
C ASP A 93 -10.66 5.87 4.89
N PHE A 94 -9.47 5.57 4.38
CA PHE A 94 -8.51 4.71 5.05
C PHE A 94 -7.86 5.43 6.24
N ILE A 95 -7.83 4.75 7.39
CA ILE A 95 -7.21 5.20 8.64
C ILE A 95 -6.23 4.12 9.11
N PRO A 96 -5.01 4.48 9.54
CA PRO A 96 -4.42 5.80 9.52
C PRO A 96 -4.04 6.22 8.09
N ALA A 97 -4.26 7.49 7.73
CA ALA A 97 -3.91 8.01 6.41
C ALA A 97 -2.38 8.09 6.20
N ASN A 98 -1.64 8.31 7.30
CA ASN A 98 -0.19 8.32 7.28
C ASN A 98 0.35 6.86 7.36
N PRO A 99 1.19 6.41 6.42
CA PRO A 99 1.84 5.11 6.52
C PRO A 99 2.77 4.98 7.74
N THR A 100 3.40 6.07 8.18
CA THR A 100 4.12 6.13 9.44
C THR A 100 3.11 6.37 10.58
N ILE A 101 3.04 5.42 11.51
CA ILE A 101 2.03 5.42 12.57
C ILE A 101 2.59 5.97 13.88
N ASP A 102 1.80 6.85 14.52
CA ASP A 102 2.14 7.47 15.81
C ASP A 102 1.59 6.68 17.00
N GLN A 103 0.51 5.93 16.76
CA GLN A 103 -0.15 5.11 17.79
C GLN A 103 0.02 3.62 17.47
N ASN A 104 0.45 2.85 18.47
CA ASN A 104 0.66 1.40 18.35
C ASN A 104 -0.03 0.65 19.52
N PRO A 105 -0.96 -0.28 19.29
CA PRO A 105 -1.43 -0.72 17.97
C PRO A 105 -2.24 0.37 17.24
N PRO A 106 -2.13 0.45 15.91
CA PRO A 106 -2.90 1.42 15.14
C PRO A 106 -4.39 1.07 15.13
N PHE A 107 -5.21 2.10 15.12
CA PHE A 107 -6.61 1.98 14.77
C PHE A 107 -6.73 1.89 13.25
N ILE A 108 -7.11 0.73 12.72
CA ILE A 108 -7.24 0.54 11.27
C ILE A 108 -8.70 0.55 10.88
N GLY A 109 -9.05 1.38 9.89
CA GLY A 109 -10.40 1.44 9.38
C GLY A 109 -10.44 1.91 7.93
N PHE A 110 -11.43 1.46 7.17
CA PHE A 110 -11.66 1.89 5.79
C PHE A 110 -13.08 1.55 5.36
N SER A 111 -13.53 2.18 4.27
CA SER A 111 -14.82 1.87 3.66
C SER A 111 -14.63 1.26 2.28
N LEU A 112 -15.55 0.38 1.86
CA LEU A 112 -15.56 -0.25 0.55
C LEU A 112 -16.54 0.46 -0.39
N LEU A 113 -16.14 0.70 -1.63
CA LEU A 113 -17.04 1.22 -2.66
C LEU A 113 -18.24 0.29 -2.94
N ASP A 114 -18.05 -1.01 -2.77
CA ASP A 114 -19.08 -2.02 -2.96
C ASP A 114 -19.31 -2.76 -1.64
N ASN A 115 -20.41 -2.41 -0.95
CA ASN A 115 -20.75 -2.97 0.36
C ASN A 115 -21.04 -4.49 0.30
N LYS A 116 -21.45 -5.04 -0.85
CA LYS A 116 -21.66 -6.48 -1.01
C LYS A 116 -20.39 -7.30 -0.80
N LYS A 117 -19.23 -6.69 -0.99
CA LYS A 117 -17.93 -7.33 -0.80
C LYS A 117 -17.48 -7.43 0.66
N VAL A 118 -18.10 -6.69 1.56
CA VAL A 118 -17.75 -6.69 2.99
C VAL A 118 -17.88 -8.06 3.63
N GLN A 119 -18.89 -8.84 3.27
CA GLN A 119 -19.18 -10.13 3.91
C GLN A 119 -18.04 -11.16 3.77
N GLY A 120 -17.47 -11.28 2.58
CA GLY A 120 -16.40 -12.24 2.31
C GLY A 120 -14.98 -11.70 2.55
N LEU A 121 -14.86 -10.44 2.96
CA LEU A 121 -13.57 -9.79 3.15
C LEU A 121 -12.79 -10.38 4.32
N ASP A 122 -11.52 -10.67 4.11
CA ASP A 122 -10.55 -10.93 5.16
C ASP A 122 -9.28 -10.10 4.95
N CYS A 123 -8.63 -9.73 6.07
CA CYS A 123 -7.42 -8.92 6.07
C CYS A 123 -6.34 -9.60 6.90
N PHE A 124 -5.15 -9.68 6.37
CA PHE A 124 -3.99 -10.31 7.00
C PHE A 124 -2.92 -9.26 7.26
N ILE A 125 -2.44 -9.19 8.50
CA ILE A 125 -1.40 -8.26 8.92
C ILE A 125 -0.17 -9.07 9.35
N PHE A 126 1.00 -8.65 8.86
CA PHE A 126 2.28 -9.27 9.17
C PHE A 126 3.32 -8.20 9.54
N ASP A 127 4.09 -8.47 10.56
CA ASP A 127 5.28 -7.73 10.95
C ASP A 127 6.52 -8.64 11.00
N SER A 128 7.64 -8.17 11.56
CA SER A 128 8.87 -8.95 11.68
C SER A 128 8.74 -10.21 12.57
N LYS A 129 7.73 -10.25 13.46
CA LYS A 129 7.42 -11.40 14.33
C LYS A 129 6.41 -12.37 13.71
N GLY A 130 5.96 -12.12 12.48
CA GLY A 130 5.00 -12.96 11.76
C GLY A 130 3.58 -12.38 11.73
N GLN A 131 2.59 -13.25 11.59
CA GLN A 131 1.20 -12.82 11.47
C GLN A 131 0.67 -12.25 12.79
N VAL A 132 0.04 -11.09 12.72
CA VAL A 132 -0.62 -10.44 13.86
C VAL A 132 -2.09 -10.88 13.90
N LYS A 133 -2.52 -11.39 15.03
CA LYS A 133 -3.93 -11.72 15.26
C LYS A 133 -4.75 -10.43 15.29
N ARG A 134 -5.96 -10.48 14.74
CA ARG A 134 -6.86 -9.33 14.63
C ARG A 134 -8.30 -9.77 14.77
N GLU A 135 -9.15 -8.80 15.08
CA GLU A 135 -10.60 -8.87 14.96
C GLU A 135 -11.03 -7.92 13.86
N ILE A 136 -12.02 -8.31 13.07
CA ILE A 136 -12.55 -7.52 11.95
C ILE A 136 -14.03 -7.26 12.24
N PHE A 137 -14.37 -5.98 12.37
CA PHE A 137 -15.74 -5.50 12.54
C PHE A 137 -16.23 -4.93 11.21
N LYS A 138 -17.44 -5.25 10.84
CA LYS A 138 -18.04 -4.91 9.54
C LYS A 138 -19.39 -4.23 9.76
N PHE A 139 -19.50 -2.98 9.28
CA PHE A 139 -20.69 -2.14 9.44
C PHE A 139 -21.07 -1.56 8.08
N ASN A 140 -22.03 -2.15 7.38
CA ASN A 140 -22.37 -1.80 6.01
C ASN A 140 -21.13 -1.83 5.11
N GLU A 141 -20.69 -0.66 4.61
CA GLU A 141 -19.44 -0.50 3.83
C GLU A 141 -18.17 -0.30 4.69
N ARG A 142 -18.33 0.01 5.99
CA ARG A 142 -17.21 0.28 6.89
C ARG A 142 -16.61 -1.00 7.45
N VAL A 143 -15.29 -1.07 7.42
CA VAL A 143 -14.48 -2.14 8.02
C VAL A 143 -13.54 -1.54 9.06
N GLU A 144 -13.53 -2.10 10.25
CA GLU A 144 -12.60 -1.75 11.32
C GLU A 144 -11.80 -2.97 11.76
N ILE A 145 -10.52 -2.79 11.99
CA ILE A 145 -9.61 -3.87 12.39
C ILE A 145 -8.95 -3.50 13.71
N ARG A 146 -9.04 -4.40 14.67
CA ARG A 146 -8.36 -4.30 15.96
C ARG A 146 -7.28 -5.35 16.05
N LEU A 147 -6.06 -4.91 16.33
CA LEU A 147 -4.93 -5.80 16.54
C LEU A 147 -4.90 -6.24 18.00
N ASN A 148 -4.53 -7.49 18.26
CA ASN A 148 -4.43 -8.05 19.62
C ASN A 148 -3.09 -7.74 20.32
N ARG A 149 -2.16 -7.11 19.61
CA ARG A 149 -0.87 -6.64 20.11
C ARG A 149 -0.34 -5.46 19.28
N GLU A 150 0.64 -4.79 19.82
CA GLU A 150 1.45 -3.81 19.10
C GLU A 150 2.16 -4.43 17.90
N LEU A 151 2.35 -3.64 16.86
CA LEU A 151 3.22 -3.96 15.73
C LEU A 151 4.68 -3.82 16.15
N SER A 152 5.52 -4.63 15.57
CA SER A 152 6.98 -4.51 15.77
C SER A 152 7.53 -3.29 15.04
N THR A 153 8.58 -2.69 15.60
CA THR A 153 9.35 -1.64 14.93
C THR A 153 9.76 -2.05 13.51
N GLY A 154 9.71 -1.10 12.59
CA GLY A 154 9.96 -1.28 11.18
C GLY A 154 8.68 -1.49 10.38
N ARG A 155 8.77 -2.29 9.33
CA ARG A 155 7.68 -2.47 8.35
C ARG A 155 6.67 -3.53 8.77
N SER A 156 5.41 -3.16 8.71
CA SER A 156 4.27 -4.08 8.81
C SER A 156 3.43 -4.00 7.55
N ARG A 157 2.88 -5.10 7.10
CA ARG A 157 2.10 -5.20 5.86
C ARG A 157 0.71 -5.71 6.14
N MET A 158 -0.26 -5.06 5.54
CA MET A 158 -1.66 -5.50 5.53
C MET A 158 -2.07 -5.86 4.11
N ASN A 159 -2.78 -6.97 3.97
CA ASN A 159 -3.40 -7.39 2.72
C ASN A 159 -4.84 -7.78 3.00
N CYS A 160 -5.78 -7.11 2.34
CA CYS A 160 -7.19 -7.40 2.42
C CYS A 160 -7.67 -7.98 1.09
N THR A 161 -8.35 -9.12 1.13
CA THR A 161 -8.81 -9.82 -0.05
C THR A 161 -10.25 -10.30 0.12
N VAL A 162 -10.95 -10.37 -0.99
CA VAL A 162 -12.28 -10.98 -1.10
C VAL A 162 -12.43 -11.61 -2.47
N LYS A 163 -13.12 -12.74 -2.53
CA LYS A 163 -13.53 -13.35 -3.80
C LYS A 163 -14.94 -12.86 -4.13
N ASP A 164 -15.11 -12.22 -5.28
CA ASP A 164 -16.42 -11.72 -5.68
C ASP A 164 -17.33 -12.84 -6.23
N SER A 165 -18.58 -12.52 -6.54
CA SER A 165 -19.58 -13.48 -7.03
C SER A 165 -19.22 -14.13 -8.36
N THR A 166 -18.30 -13.55 -9.13
CA THR A 166 -17.81 -14.11 -10.40
C THR A 166 -16.59 -15.02 -10.20
N GLY A 167 -16.12 -15.12 -8.96
CA GLY A 167 -14.93 -15.91 -8.61
C GLY A 167 -13.62 -15.16 -8.75
N VAL A 168 -13.64 -13.87 -9.07
CA VAL A 168 -12.45 -13.02 -9.21
C VAL A 168 -12.00 -12.52 -7.84
N TRP A 169 -10.71 -12.61 -7.56
CA TRP A 169 -10.12 -12.06 -6.37
C TRP A 169 -9.99 -10.53 -6.48
N ARG A 170 -10.44 -9.82 -5.42
CA ARG A 170 -10.22 -8.40 -5.21
C ARG A 170 -9.18 -8.22 -4.13
N TRP A 171 -8.25 -7.29 -4.34
CA TRP A 171 -7.12 -7.09 -3.44
C TRP A 171 -6.85 -5.61 -3.18
N PHE A 172 -6.70 -5.29 -1.88
CA PHE A 172 -6.15 -4.04 -1.37
C PHE A 172 -4.99 -4.36 -0.44
N GLY A 173 -3.90 -3.63 -0.55
CA GLY A 173 -2.77 -3.73 0.35
C GLY A 173 -2.31 -2.39 0.88
N HIS A 174 -1.73 -2.41 2.06
CA HIS A 174 -1.15 -1.24 2.72
C HIS A 174 0.08 -1.62 3.52
N GLN A 175 0.92 -0.65 3.84
CA GLN A 175 2.15 -0.83 4.62
C GLN A 175 2.20 0.22 5.72
N PHE A 176 2.57 -0.21 6.93
CA PHE A 176 2.76 0.65 8.08
C PHE A 176 4.23 0.66 8.50
N TYR A 177 4.65 1.76 9.14
CA TYR A 177 5.99 1.96 9.70
C TYR A 177 5.91 2.43 11.14
N LEU A 178 6.88 1.99 11.93
CA LEU A 178 7.15 2.42 13.31
C LEU A 178 8.62 2.78 13.44
#